data_c975636541e98245c7927f6485a9706c
#
_entry.id   c975636541e98245c7927f6485a9706c
#
_cell.length_a   1.000
_cell.length_b   1.000
_cell.length_c   1.000
_cell.angle_alpha   90.00
_cell.angle_beta   90.00
_cell.angle_gamma   90.00
#
_symmetry.space_group_name_H-M   'P 1'
#
loop_
_entity.id
_entity.type
_entity.pdbx_description
1 polymer ?
#
loop_
_entity_poly.entity_id
_entity_poly.type
_entity_poly.pdbx_seq_one_letter_code
_entity_poly.pdbx_strand_id
1 'polypeptide(L)'
;VNHTDLSACIAELSALRYTPAGLPALDLMLEHSSQQTEAGHPRQVSLKIRALALGVNAERLSRQAVGSQWRFQGFLATPRQGRSVVLHIQEFQQD
;
A
#
# COMPACT_ATOMS: atom_id res chain seq x y z
N VAL A 1 1.22 -16.15 10.23
CA VAL A 1 0.25 -15.14 9.79
C VAL A 1 0.99 -14.01 9.08
N ASN A 2 0.43 -13.54 7.98
CA ASN A 2 0.96 -12.41 7.25
C ASN A 2 -0.21 -11.51 6.86
N HIS A 3 -0.50 -10.55 7.71
CA HIS A 3 -1.61 -9.62 7.51
C HIS A 3 -1.18 -8.23 7.96
N THR A 4 -1.39 -7.24 7.10
CA THR A 4 -1.08 -5.84 7.38
C THR A 4 -2.35 -5.03 7.28
N ASP A 5 -2.55 -4.14 8.23
CA ASP A 5 -3.67 -3.21 8.28
C ASP A 5 -3.05 -1.84 8.58
N LEU A 6 -3.04 -0.97 7.58
CA LEU A 6 -2.26 0.27 7.64
C LEU A 6 -3.05 1.43 7.07
N SER A 7 -3.18 2.50 7.87
CA SER A 7 -3.70 3.78 7.38
C SER A 7 -2.57 4.55 6.75
N ALA A 8 -2.75 5.01 5.53
CA ALA A 8 -1.69 5.69 4.79
C ALA A 8 -2.28 6.58 3.71
N CYS A 9 -1.48 7.52 3.24
CA CYS A 9 -1.88 8.30 2.08
C CYS A 9 -1.13 7.81 0.85
N ILE A 10 -1.75 8.01 -0.30
CA ILE A 10 -1.14 7.70 -1.59
C ILE A 10 -0.14 8.80 -1.91
N ALA A 11 1.15 8.49 -1.85
CA ALA A 11 2.19 9.45 -2.18
C ALA A 11 2.48 9.49 -3.68
N GLU A 12 2.42 8.33 -4.34
CA GLU A 12 2.65 8.22 -5.77
C GLU A 12 1.79 7.12 -6.36
N LEU A 13 1.32 7.33 -7.57
CA LEU A 13 0.63 6.33 -8.39
C LEU A 13 1.37 6.20 -9.71
N SER A 14 1.68 4.98 -10.11
CA SER A 14 2.17 4.73 -11.46
C SER A 14 0.98 4.60 -12.43
N ALA A 15 1.27 4.54 -13.72
CA ALA A 15 0.23 4.26 -14.71
C ALA A 15 -0.28 2.84 -14.54
N LEU A 16 -1.57 2.65 -14.78
CA LEU A 16 -2.16 1.30 -14.77
C LEU A 16 -1.49 0.47 -15.86
N ARG A 17 -1.08 -0.74 -15.50
CA ARG A 17 -0.49 -1.68 -16.43
C ARG A 17 -1.22 -3.02 -16.36
N TYR A 18 -0.87 -3.92 -17.26
CA TYR A 18 -1.50 -5.22 -17.32
C TYR A 18 -0.43 -6.31 -17.23
N THR A 19 -0.73 -7.35 -16.45
CA THR A 19 0.16 -8.50 -16.35
C THR A 19 0.10 -9.32 -17.66
N PRO A 20 1.04 -10.26 -17.89
CA PRO A 20 0.93 -11.15 -19.04
C PRO A 20 -0.36 -11.91 -19.12
N ALA A 21 -0.99 -12.18 -17.96
CA ALA A 21 -2.30 -12.86 -17.92
C ALA A 21 -3.48 -11.91 -18.18
N GLY A 22 -3.21 -10.61 -18.39
CA GLY A 22 -4.26 -9.63 -18.69
C GLY A 22 -4.91 -9.00 -17.48
N LEU A 23 -4.37 -9.21 -16.26
CA LEU A 23 -4.89 -8.57 -15.07
C LEU A 23 -4.40 -7.12 -14.94
N PRO A 24 -5.28 -6.19 -14.60
CA PRO A 24 -4.82 -4.84 -14.24
C PRO A 24 -3.88 -4.89 -13.05
N ALA A 25 -2.82 -4.10 -13.09
CA ALA A 25 -1.85 -3.99 -12.01
C ALA A 25 -1.48 -2.52 -11.81
N LEU A 26 -1.35 -2.13 -10.56
CA LEU A 26 -1.02 -0.75 -10.20
C LEU A 26 0.05 -0.75 -9.12
N ASP A 27 1.12 0.00 -9.36
CA ASP A 27 2.17 0.20 -8.37
C ASP A 27 1.93 1.54 -7.69
N LEU A 28 2.08 1.55 -6.37
CA LEU A 28 1.87 2.73 -5.55
C LEU A 28 3.02 2.92 -4.58
N MET A 29 3.19 4.15 -4.12
CA MET A 29 4.00 4.46 -2.96
C MET A 29 3.07 5.03 -1.90
N LEU A 30 3.08 4.43 -0.72
CA LEU A 30 2.25 4.85 0.40
C LEU A 30 3.10 5.50 1.48
N GLU A 31 2.56 6.53 2.12
CA GLU A 31 3.20 7.17 3.28
C GLU A 31 2.29 7.04 4.49
N HIS A 32 2.88 6.63 5.60
CA HIS A 32 2.19 6.46 6.86
C HIS A 32 2.86 7.28 7.94
N SER A 33 2.06 7.90 8.78
CA SER A 33 2.54 8.61 9.97
C SER A 33 1.57 8.33 11.10
N SER A 34 2.09 7.97 12.26
CA SER A 34 1.29 7.72 13.45
C SER A 34 2.11 7.94 14.70
N GLN A 35 1.41 8.02 15.82
CA GLN A 35 2.05 8.07 17.12
C GLN A 35 1.79 6.74 17.82
N GLN A 36 2.86 6.09 18.26
CA GLN A 36 2.80 4.79 18.92
C GLN A 36 3.41 4.91 20.30
N THR A 37 3.13 3.91 21.14
CA THR A 37 3.79 3.80 22.44
C THR A 37 4.71 2.60 22.40
N GLU A 38 5.98 2.82 22.72
CA GLU A 38 6.99 1.77 22.75
C GLU A 38 7.79 1.89 24.03
N ALA A 39 7.90 0.79 24.78
CA ALA A 39 8.57 0.76 26.07
C ALA A 39 8.05 1.85 27.03
N GLY A 40 6.74 2.12 26.99
CA GLY A 40 6.11 3.11 27.86
C GLY A 40 6.26 4.55 27.40
N HIS A 41 6.88 4.81 26.27
CA HIS A 41 7.11 6.16 25.76
C HIS A 41 6.41 6.41 24.43
N PRO A 42 5.85 7.60 24.23
CA PRO A 42 5.28 7.95 22.93
C PRO A 42 6.38 8.08 21.89
N ARG A 43 6.09 7.61 20.69
CA ARG A 43 7.02 7.63 19.57
C ARG A 43 6.29 8.01 18.30
N GLN A 44 6.86 8.96 17.56
CA GLN A 44 6.39 9.31 16.23
C GLN A 44 6.92 8.29 15.23
N VAL A 45 6.03 7.67 14.46
CA VAL A 45 6.39 6.68 13.45
C VAL A 45 6.08 7.24 12.08
N SER A 46 7.03 7.14 11.17
CA SER A 46 6.86 7.51 9.77
C SER A 46 7.47 6.44 8.90
N LEU A 47 6.78 6.08 7.84
CA LEU A 47 7.34 5.12 6.89
C LEU A 47 6.79 5.36 5.50
N LYS A 48 7.54 4.92 4.51
CA LYS A 48 7.11 4.81 3.13
C LYS A 48 7.18 3.34 2.75
N ILE A 49 6.19 2.86 2.04
CA ILE A 49 6.17 1.47 1.59
C ILE A 49 5.63 1.40 0.18
N ARG A 50 6.27 0.58 -0.63
CA ARG A 50 5.75 0.25 -1.95
C ARG A 50 4.55 -0.67 -1.79
N ALA A 51 3.57 -0.48 -2.66
CA ALA A 51 2.38 -1.31 -2.65
C ALA A 51 2.02 -1.71 -4.08
N LEU A 52 1.31 -2.82 -4.17
CA LEU A 52 0.84 -3.38 -5.43
C LEU A 52 -0.63 -3.74 -5.27
N ALA A 53 -1.43 -3.34 -6.24
CA ALA A 53 -2.82 -3.76 -6.34
C ALA A 53 -3.03 -4.48 -7.65
N LEU A 54 -3.85 -5.52 -7.63
CA LEU A 54 -4.19 -6.32 -8.80
C LEU A 54 -5.69 -6.37 -8.99
N GLY A 55 -6.13 -6.50 -10.25
CA GLY A 55 -7.54 -6.68 -10.58
C GLY A 55 -8.37 -5.43 -10.34
N VAL A 56 -9.54 -5.63 -9.75
CA VAL A 56 -10.49 -4.53 -9.48
C VAL A 56 -9.89 -3.46 -8.59
N ASN A 57 -9.10 -3.85 -7.60
CA ASN A 57 -8.44 -2.88 -6.72
C ASN A 57 -7.48 -1.98 -7.49
N ALA A 58 -6.76 -2.52 -8.46
CA ALA A 58 -5.88 -1.72 -9.31
C ALA A 58 -6.68 -0.66 -10.08
N GLU A 59 -7.79 -1.07 -10.68
CA GLU A 59 -8.65 -0.14 -11.42
C GLU A 59 -9.23 0.94 -10.51
N ARG A 60 -9.73 0.55 -9.34
CA ARG A 60 -10.33 1.48 -8.38
C ARG A 60 -9.30 2.48 -7.85
N LEU A 61 -8.13 2.00 -7.47
CA LEU A 61 -7.07 2.85 -6.93
C LEU A 61 -6.48 3.78 -7.98
N SER A 62 -6.45 3.37 -9.24
CA SER A 62 -5.94 4.23 -10.32
C SER A 62 -6.76 5.51 -10.50
N ARG A 63 -7.98 5.53 -10.00
CA ARG A 63 -8.88 6.69 -10.07
C ARG A 63 -8.80 7.60 -8.84
N GLN A 64 -8.01 7.22 -7.84
CA GLN A 64 -7.94 7.99 -6.61
C GLN A 64 -6.86 9.07 -6.70
N ALA A 65 -7.02 10.12 -5.91
CA ALA A 65 -6.10 11.24 -5.96
C ALA A 65 -4.83 10.94 -5.15
N VAL A 66 -3.69 11.39 -5.67
CA VAL A 66 -2.45 11.44 -4.89
C VAL A 66 -2.70 12.37 -3.70
N GLY A 67 -2.27 11.95 -2.52
CA GLY A 67 -2.51 12.67 -1.27
C GLY A 67 -3.75 12.20 -0.52
N SER A 68 -4.59 11.38 -1.13
CA SER A 68 -5.78 10.86 -0.44
C SER A 68 -5.40 9.80 0.58
N GLN A 69 -6.17 9.79 1.67
CA GLN A 69 -5.92 8.93 2.83
C GLN A 69 -6.87 7.74 2.81
N TRP A 70 -6.32 6.55 3.03
CA TRP A 70 -7.07 5.31 3.00
C TRP A 70 -6.55 4.35 4.07
N ARG A 71 -7.38 3.37 4.42
CA ARG A 71 -6.96 2.24 5.23
C ARG A 71 -6.77 1.06 4.30
N PHE A 72 -5.56 0.54 4.26
CA PHE A 72 -5.17 -0.56 3.37
C PHE A 72 -5.01 -1.84 4.16
N GLN A 73 -5.50 -2.93 3.63
CA GLN A 73 -5.35 -4.26 4.22
C GLN A 73 -4.79 -5.20 3.18
N GLY A 74 -3.87 -6.04 3.61
CA GLY A 74 -3.25 -6.99 2.71
C GLY A 74 -2.11 -7.74 3.36
N PHE A 75 -1.14 -8.14 2.57
CA PHE A 75 0.00 -8.90 3.06
C PHE A 75 1.31 -8.36 2.49
N LEU A 76 2.40 -8.70 3.15
CA LEU A 76 3.73 -8.28 2.74
C LEU A 76 4.40 -9.40 1.98
N ALA A 77 5.09 -9.05 0.91
CA ALA A 77 5.89 -10.00 0.14
C ALA A 77 7.10 -9.28 -0.44
N THR A 78 8.16 -10.03 -0.68
CA THR A 78 9.33 -9.50 -1.38
C THR A 78 9.26 -9.96 -2.82
N PRO A 79 9.32 -9.03 -3.79
CA PRO A 79 9.31 -9.42 -5.20
C PRO A 79 10.51 -10.32 -5.52
N ARG A 80 10.36 -11.14 -6.55
CA ARG A 80 11.35 -12.14 -6.93
C ARG A 80 12.74 -11.56 -7.13
N GLN A 81 12.84 -10.36 -7.71
CA GLN A 81 14.11 -9.69 -7.98
C GLN A 81 14.29 -8.45 -7.11
N GLY A 82 13.43 -8.26 -6.12
CA GLY A 82 13.49 -7.12 -5.24
C GLY A 82 14.15 -7.46 -3.92
N ARG A 83 14.54 -6.41 -3.17
CA ARG A 83 15.13 -6.54 -1.84
C ARG A 83 14.22 -6.01 -0.75
N SER A 84 13.26 -5.19 -1.11
CA SER A 84 12.35 -4.55 -0.17
C SER A 84 11.00 -5.21 -0.20
N VAL A 85 10.32 -5.22 0.95
CA VAL A 85 8.96 -5.73 1.02
C VAL A 85 8.00 -4.81 0.28
N VAL A 86 6.96 -5.41 -0.26
CA VAL A 86 5.88 -4.73 -0.95
C VAL A 86 4.58 -5.13 -0.28
N LEU A 87 3.70 -4.17 -0.02
CA LEU A 87 2.37 -4.45 0.48
C LEU A 87 1.46 -4.82 -0.70
N HIS A 88 0.93 -6.03 -0.69
CA HIS A 88 -0.08 -6.46 -1.65
C HIS A 88 -1.44 -6.07 -1.09
N ILE A 89 -2.13 -5.17 -1.77
CA ILE A 89 -3.39 -4.63 -1.28
C ILE A 89 -4.53 -5.57 -1.66
N GLN A 90 -5.19 -6.13 -0.65
CA GLN A 90 -6.36 -6.98 -0.83
C GLN A 90 -7.65 -6.19 -0.70
N GLU A 91 -7.65 -5.18 0.17
CA GLU A 91 -8.80 -4.31 0.40
C GLU A 91 -8.32 -2.90 0.74
N PHE A 92 -9.14 -1.91 0.42
CA PHE A 92 -8.93 -0.55 0.89
C PHE A 92 -10.27 0.13 1.09
N GLN A 93 -10.32 1.01 2.08
CA GLN A 93 -11.56 1.68 2.47
C GLN A 93 -11.23 3.04 3.06
N GLN A 94 -12.22 3.91 3.13
CA GLN A 94 -12.05 5.19 3.79
C GLN A 94 -11.72 4.98 5.27
N ASP A 95 -10.81 5.78 5.73
CA ASP A 95 -10.30 5.69 7.11
C ASP A 95 -11.13 6.57 8.04
#